data_5aa972a8f70b9d5e79f6765670e3b6a3
#
_entry.id   5aa972a8f70b9d5e79f6765670e3b6a3
#
_cell.length_a   1.000
_cell.length_b   1.000
_cell.length_c   1.000
_cell.angle_alpha   90.00
_cell.angle_beta   90.00
_cell.angle_gamma   90.00
#
_symmetry.space_group_name_H-M   'P 1'
#
loop_
_entity.id
_entity.type
_entity.pdbx_description
1 polymer ?
#
loop_
_entity_poly.entity_id
_entity_poly.type
_entity_poly.pdbx_seq_one_letter_code
_entity_poly.pdbx_strand_id
1 'polypeptide(L)'
;MKLYLDTSTPETILKLDDKEYRYTFANDLAEKLLEFIRDKLQENHQTWTDVTEITFMSGPGSFTGLRIGATITNTLAHELNIPLYDHHGHKHPIILPHYGRKANISQPKK
;
A
#
# COMPACT_ATOMS: atom_id res chain seq x y z
N MET A 1 0.59 15.37 5.30
CA MET A 1 -0.66 14.77 4.73
C MET A 1 -0.61 13.27 4.88
N LYS A 2 -1.76 12.65 5.07
CA LYS A 2 -1.85 11.21 5.28
C LYS A 2 -2.10 10.49 3.96
N LEU A 3 -1.38 9.40 3.74
CA LEU A 3 -1.54 8.59 2.54
C LEU A 3 -2.10 7.24 2.93
N TYR A 4 -3.17 6.81 2.27
CA TYR A 4 -3.77 5.50 2.48
C TYR A 4 -3.73 4.72 1.18
N LEU A 5 -3.31 3.47 1.24
CA LEU A 5 -3.22 2.63 0.05
C LEU A 5 -3.89 1.28 0.27
N ASP A 6 -4.73 0.88 -0.68
CA ASP A 6 -5.41 -0.40 -0.67
C ASP A 6 -5.21 -1.08 -2.02
N THR A 7 -4.41 -2.14 -2.03
CA THR A 7 -4.20 -2.96 -3.23
C THR A 7 -4.75 -4.37 -3.04
N SER A 8 -5.70 -4.52 -2.11
CA SER A 8 -6.23 -5.83 -1.77
C SER A 8 -7.20 -6.40 -2.81
N THR A 9 -7.70 -5.56 -3.70
CA THR A 9 -8.58 -5.98 -4.79
C THR A 9 -8.01 -5.47 -6.11
N PRO A 10 -8.54 -5.93 -7.25
CA PRO A 10 -8.07 -5.42 -8.54
C PRO A 10 -8.18 -3.91 -8.70
N GLU A 11 -9.14 -3.29 -8.02
CA GLU A 11 -9.22 -1.84 -8.03
C GLU A 11 -8.38 -1.28 -6.90
N THR A 12 -7.35 -0.52 -7.23
CA THR A 12 -6.49 0.12 -6.24
C THR A 12 -7.13 1.40 -5.75
N ILE A 13 -7.10 1.61 -4.45
CA ILE A 13 -7.63 2.82 -3.83
C ILE A 13 -6.46 3.56 -3.19
N LEU A 14 -6.33 4.83 -3.54
CA LEU A 14 -5.35 5.72 -2.95
C LEU A 14 -6.08 6.90 -2.34
N LYS A 15 -5.80 7.21 -1.10
CA LYS A 15 -6.36 8.41 -0.47
C LYS A 15 -5.23 9.33 -0.04
N LEU A 16 -5.38 10.60 -0.36
CA LEU A 16 -4.45 11.64 0.08
C LEU A 16 -5.30 12.58 0.91
N ASP A 17 -5.26 12.44 2.23
CA ASP A 17 -6.17 13.08 3.17
C ASP A 17 -7.61 12.74 2.77
N ASP A 18 -8.41 13.74 2.37
CA ASP A 18 -9.79 13.51 2.01
C ASP A 18 -10.01 13.15 0.56
N LYS A 19 -8.98 13.18 -0.27
CA LYS A 19 -9.14 12.89 -1.69
C LYS A 19 -8.93 11.42 -1.97
N GLU A 20 -9.87 10.82 -2.67
CA GLU A 20 -9.79 9.41 -2.98
C GLU A 20 -9.68 9.20 -4.47
N TYR A 21 -8.75 8.32 -4.89
CA TYR A 21 -8.53 7.96 -6.27
C TYR A 21 -8.63 6.45 -6.41
N ARG A 22 -9.29 6.00 -7.46
CA ARG A 22 -9.45 4.57 -7.73
C ARG A 22 -8.99 4.28 -9.13
N TYR A 23 -8.28 3.18 -9.31
CA TYR A 23 -7.80 2.81 -10.63
C TYR A 23 -7.56 1.30 -10.68
N THR A 24 -7.97 0.68 -11.79
CA THR A 24 -7.75 -0.75 -11.99
C THR A 24 -6.58 -0.91 -12.94
N PHE A 25 -5.47 -1.43 -12.42
CA PHE A 25 -4.30 -1.69 -13.23
C PHE A 25 -4.52 -3.01 -13.97
N ALA A 26 -3.96 -3.14 -15.16
CA ALA A 26 -4.07 -4.37 -15.92
C ALA A 26 -3.15 -5.40 -15.26
N ASN A 27 -1.97 -5.65 -15.83
CA ASN A 27 -1.03 -6.54 -15.20
C ASN A 27 0.21 -5.79 -14.81
N ASP A 28 0.10 -4.48 -14.64
CA ASP A 28 1.24 -3.61 -14.47
C ASP A 28 1.26 -2.86 -13.14
N LEU A 29 0.57 -3.39 -12.13
CA LEU A 29 0.53 -2.73 -10.82
C LEU A 29 1.93 -2.50 -10.27
N ALA A 30 2.80 -3.51 -10.32
CA ALA A 30 4.13 -3.39 -9.76
C ALA A 30 4.94 -2.28 -10.44
N GLU A 31 4.78 -2.14 -11.75
CA GLU A 31 5.55 -1.14 -12.51
C GLU A 31 4.95 0.26 -12.40
N LYS A 32 3.65 0.35 -12.19
CA LYS A 32 2.96 1.63 -12.31
C LYS A 32 2.49 2.25 -11.00
N LEU A 33 2.48 1.49 -9.92
CA LEU A 33 1.89 1.97 -8.67
C LEU A 33 2.60 3.21 -8.13
N LEU A 34 3.92 3.17 -8.09
CA LEU A 34 4.68 4.29 -7.54
C LEU A 34 4.46 5.56 -8.38
N GLU A 35 4.46 5.40 -9.69
CA GLU A 35 4.21 6.50 -10.60
C GLU A 35 2.79 7.05 -10.42
N PHE A 36 1.82 6.17 -10.23
CA PHE A 36 0.44 6.56 -10.00
C PHE A 36 0.34 7.43 -8.73
N ILE A 37 0.97 7.01 -7.64
CA ILE A 37 0.96 7.79 -6.40
C ILE A 37 1.64 9.14 -6.62
N ARG A 38 2.79 9.15 -7.27
CA ARG A 38 3.51 10.38 -7.55
C ARG A 38 2.65 11.35 -8.36
N ASP A 39 1.96 10.83 -9.39
CA ASP A 39 1.15 11.68 -10.24
C ASP A 39 0.01 12.32 -9.45
N LYS A 40 -0.61 11.55 -8.54
CA LYS A 40 -1.70 12.12 -7.73
C LYS A 40 -1.19 13.14 -6.73
N LEU A 41 0.00 12.93 -6.19
CA LEU A 41 0.62 13.95 -5.34
C LEU A 41 0.81 15.24 -6.14
N GLN A 42 1.34 15.13 -7.35
CA GLN A 42 1.58 16.31 -8.19
C GLN A 42 0.28 17.02 -8.56
N GLU A 43 -0.79 16.27 -8.80
CA GLU A 43 -2.09 16.88 -9.08
C GLU A 43 -2.57 17.73 -7.92
N ASN A 44 -2.13 17.42 -6.71
CA ASN A 44 -2.48 18.16 -5.51
C ASN A 44 -1.40 19.15 -5.09
N HIS A 45 -0.44 19.41 -5.98
CA HIS A 45 0.68 20.33 -5.71
C HIS A 45 1.49 19.87 -4.50
N GLN A 46 1.67 18.56 -4.36
CA GLN A 46 2.40 17.97 -3.25
C GLN A 46 3.50 17.07 -3.76
N THR A 47 4.44 16.76 -2.88
CA THR A 47 5.56 15.88 -3.17
C THR A 47 5.65 14.81 -2.09
N TRP A 48 6.59 13.88 -2.25
CA TRP A 48 6.78 12.82 -1.27
C TRP A 48 7.05 13.35 0.13
N THR A 49 7.74 14.49 0.23
CA THR A 49 8.07 15.04 1.55
C THR A 49 6.87 15.62 2.27
N ASP A 50 5.74 15.78 1.60
CA ASP A 50 4.52 16.24 2.24
C ASP A 50 3.76 15.10 2.91
N VAL A 51 4.16 13.85 2.66
CA VAL A 51 3.51 12.69 3.27
C VAL A 51 4.05 12.53 4.69
N THR A 52 3.16 12.55 5.67
CA THR A 52 3.56 12.49 7.09
C THR A 52 3.30 11.14 7.72
N GLU A 53 2.46 10.33 7.12
CA GLU A 53 2.24 8.96 7.57
C GLU A 53 1.58 8.16 6.46
N ILE A 54 1.72 6.84 6.52
CA ILE A 54 1.12 5.95 5.54
C ILE A 54 0.27 4.92 6.27
N THR A 55 -0.94 4.65 5.73
CA THR A 55 -1.77 3.56 6.19
C THR A 55 -1.93 2.59 5.02
N PHE A 56 -1.71 1.32 5.28
CA PHE A 56 -1.82 0.29 4.25
C PHE A 56 -2.90 -0.73 4.63
N MET A 57 -3.78 -1.04 3.68
CA MET A 57 -4.78 -2.10 3.86
C MET A 57 -4.04 -3.43 3.69
N SER A 58 -3.71 -4.06 4.82
CA SER A 58 -2.84 -5.23 4.83
C SER A 58 -3.55 -6.55 4.53
N GLY A 59 -4.82 -6.50 4.27
CA GLY A 59 -5.57 -7.70 3.90
C GLY A 59 -6.71 -7.96 4.85
N PRO A 60 -7.45 -9.01 4.58
CA PRO A 60 -7.21 -10.04 3.55
C PRO A 60 -7.50 -9.55 2.14
N GLY A 61 -6.98 -10.25 1.15
CA GLY A 61 -7.20 -9.91 -0.25
C GLY A 61 -6.24 -10.63 -1.19
N SER A 62 -6.08 -10.06 -2.38
CA SER A 62 -5.25 -10.63 -3.43
C SER A 62 -3.80 -10.80 -2.99
N PHE A 63 -3.22 -12.00 -3.17
CA PHE A 63 -1.82 -12.24 -2.86
C PHE A 63 -0.90 -11.26 -3.58
N THR A 64 -1.08 -11.14 -4.89
CA THR A 64 -0.20 -10.30 -5.70
C THR A 64 -0.36 -8.83 -5.32
N GLY A 65 -1.59 -8.37 -5.22
CA GLY A 65 -1.85 -6.97 -4.87
C GLY A 65 -1.30 -6.61 -3.50
N LEU A 66 -1.53 -7.48 -2.51
CA LEU A 66 -1.07 -7.19 -1.15
C LEU A 66 0.45 -7.19 -1.06
N ARG A 67 1.13 -8.09 -1.78
CA ARG A 67 2.59 -8.11 -1.77
C ARG A 67 3.18 -6.86 -2.39
N ILE A 68 2.62 -6.44 -3.51
CA ILE A 68 3.11 -5.24 -4.20
C ILE A 68 2.87 -4.01 -3.33
N GLY A 69 1.66 -3.87 -2.79
CA GLY A 69 1.33 -2.73 -1.95
C GLY A 69 2.18 -2.69 -0.68
N ALA A 70 2.38 -3.84 -0.04
CA ALA A 70 3.21 -3.91 1.16
C ALA A 70 4.64 -3.50 0.87
N THR A 71 5.21 -3.98 -0.25
CA THR A 71 6.57 -3.63 -0.62
C THR A 71 6.70 -2.11 -0.82
N ILE A 72 5.75 -1.52 -1.54
CA ILE A 72 5.79 -0.09 -1.81
C ILE A 72 5.64 0.72 -0.52
N THR A 73 4.66 0.38 0.31
CA THR A 73 4.41 1.18 1.52
C THR A 73 5.52 1.02 2.55
N ASN A 74 6.06 -0.20 2.70
CA ASN A 74 7.19 -0.41 3.60
C ASN A 74 8.41 0.39 3.13
N THR A 75 8.69 0.37 1.84
CA THR A 75 9.81 1.10 1.29
C THR A 75 9.63 2.60 1.45
N LEU A 76 8.45 3.12 1.13
CA LEU A 76 8.19 4.55 1.26
C LEU A 76 8.29 5.02 2.70
N ALA A 77 7.72 4.26 3.64
CA ALA A 77 7.76 4.65 5.04
C ALA A 77 9.20 4.68 5.55
N HIS A 78 10.01 3.70 5.12
CA HIS A 78 11.41 3.65 5.51
C HIS A 78 12.19 4.80 4.90
N GLU A 79 12.04 5.02 3.59
CA GLU A 79 12.80 6.06 2.90
C GLU A 79 12.42 7.47 3.37
N LEU A 80 11.15 7.67 3.67
CA LEU A 80 10.67 8.97 4.13
C LEU A 80 10.78 9.14 5.63
N ASN A 81 11.12 8.06 6.34
CA ASN A 81 11.26 8.05 7.79
C ASN A 81 9.97 8.50 8.46
N ILE A 82 8.86 7.93 8.06
CA ILE A 82 7.54 8.26 8.59
C ILE A 82 6.85 7.01 9.09
N PRO A 83 5.88 7.16 10.01
CA PRO A 83 5.19 5.99 10.57
C PRO A 83 4.31 5.29 9.55
N LEU A 84 4.20 3.98 9.69
CA LEU A 84 3.40 3.11 8.86
C LEU A 84 2.36 2.43 9.74
N TYR A 85 1.08 2.54 9.35
CA TYR A 85 -0.02 1.96 10.11
C TYR A 85 -0.76 0.94 9.27
N ASP A 86 -1.33 -0.09 9.91
CA ASP A 86 -2.24 -0.99 9.22
C ASP A 86 -3.63 -0.34 9.20
N HIS A 87 -4.58 -1.00 8.53
CA HIS A 87 -5.92 -0.44 8.39
C HIS A 87 -6.73 -0.47 9.69
N HIS A 88 -6.21 -1.08 10.74
CA HIS A 88 -6.80 -1.02 12.07
C HIS A 88 -6.20 0.09 12.92
N GLY A 89 -5.27 0.84 12.34
CA GLY A 89 -4.64 1.96 13.05
C GLY A 89 -3.45 1.57 13.91
N HIS A 90 -2.94 0.34 13.80
CA HIS A 90 -1.79 -0.09 14.56
C HIS A 90 -0.50 0.24 13.81
N LYS A 91 0.45 0.85 14.52
CA LYS A 91 1.73 1.22 13.94
C LYS A 91 2.65 0.02 13.86
N HIS A 92 3.36 -0.09 12.77
CA HIS A 92 4.31 -1.18 12.55
C HIS A 92 5.61 -0.66 11.96
N PRO A 93 6.76 -1.24 12.30
CA PRO A 93 7.99 -0.91 11.59
C PRO A 93 7.94 -1.47 10.16
N ILE A 94 7.29 -2.62 9.99
CA ILE A 94 7.08 -3.24 8.69
C ILE A 94 5.73 -3.92 8.74
N ILE A 95 4.93 -3.80 7.69
CA ILE A 95 3.66 -4.48 7.61
C ILE A 95 3.79 -5.68 6.68
N LEU A 96 3.38 -6.85 7.15
CA LEU A 96 3.33 -8.05 6.34
C LEU A 96 1.91 -8.25 5.84
N PRO A 97 1.73 -8.71 4.61
CA PRO A 97 0.38 -8.93 4.09
C PRO A 97 -0.35 -10.04 4.83
N HIS A 98 -1.65 -9.85 4.99
CA HIS A 98 -2.48 -10.88 5.59
C HIS A 98 -3.42 -11.39 4.50
N TYR A 99 -3.23 -12.63 4.08
CA TYR A 99 -3.91 -13.15 2.91
C TYR A 99 -5.29 -13.76 3.17
N GLY A 100 -5.73 -13.76 4.41
CA GLY A 100 -7.07 -14.25 4.72
C GLY A 100 -7.17 -15.69 5.04
N ARG A 101 -6.13 -16.49 4.81
CA ARG A 101 -6.13 -17.86 5.23
C ARG A 101 -4.72 -18.29 5.43
N LYS A 102 -4.56 -19.41 6.13
CA LYS A 102 -3.31 -19.89 6.45
C LYS A 102 -2.63 -20.27 5.22
N ALA A 103 -1.50 -19.93 5.11
CA ALA A 103 -0.72 -20.16 4.00
C ALA A 103 -0.60 -21.60 3.89
N ASN A 104 -1.10 -22.12 3.01
CA ASN A 104 -1.08 -23.39 2.89
C ASN A 104 0.05 -23.85 2.26
N ILE A 105 0.95 -23.38 2.56
CA ILE A 105 2.00 -23.62 2.06
C ILE A 105 2.42 -24.75 2.44
N SER A 106 2.36 -25.22 2.15
CA SER A 106 2.73 -26.11 2.44
C SER A 106 3.91 -26.22 2.82
N GLN A 107 4.22 -26.33 3.37
CA GLN A 107 5.09 -26.36 3.84
C GLN A 107 5.62 -27.30 3.98
N PRO A 108 6.26 -27.59 3.90
CA PRO A 108 6.74 -28.42 4.01
C PRO A 108 6.76 -29.01 4.89
N LYS A 109 6.72 -29.31 5.05
CA LYS A 109 6.84 -29.77 5.75
C LYS A 109 7.66 -30.24 6.03
N LYS A 110 7.97 -30.17 6.14
CA LYS A 110 8.60 -30.52 6.41
C LYS A 110 8.79 -30.99 6.57
#